data_e637750c2cb67ed4e2736633bde24c7e
#
_entry.id   e637750c2cb67ed4e2736633bde24c7e
#
_cell.length_a   1.000
_cell.length_b   1.000
_cell.length_c   1.000
_cell.angle_alpha   90.00
_cell.angle_beta   90.00
_cell.angle_gamma   90.00
#
_symmetry.space_group_name_H-M   'P 1'
#
loop_
_entity.id
_entity.type
_entity.pdbx_description
1 polymer ?
#
loop_
_entity_poly.entity_id
_entity_poly.type
_entity_poly.pdbx_seq_one_letter_code
_entity_poly.pdbx_strand_id
1 'polypeptide(L)' 'MQKAHFVNIQNRQILVFLYKSEKYFIAEYPFLDIATQGRTEEEALANIREAVEIHMKLRG' A
#
# COMPACT_ATOMS: atom_id res chain seq x y z
N MET A 1 -3.18 2.42 -15.69
CA MET A 1 -1.79 1.96 -15.77
C MET A 1 -1.22 1.83 -14.37
N GLN A 2 -0.49 0.77 -14.14
CA GLN A 2 0.03 0.42 -12.82
C GLN A 2 1.43 0.98 -12.63
N LYS A 3 1.71 1.50 -11.45
CA LYS A 3 3.04 1.99 -11.09
C LYS A 3 3.56 1.20 -9.90
N ALA A 4 4.85 0.99 -9.86
CA ALA A 4 5.51 0.35 -8.72
C ALA A 4 6.09 1.44 -7.82
N HIS A 5 5.85 1.32 -6.52
CA HIS A 5 6.38 2.24 -5.52
C HIS A 5 7.05 1.45 -4.42
N PHE A 6 8.19 1.96 -3.96
CA PHE A 6 8.80 1.43 -2.75
C PHE A 6 8.31 2.23 -1.56
N VAL A 7 7.86 1.53 -0.55
CA VAL A 7 7.41 2.15 0.71
C VAL A 7 8.30 1.61 1.82
N ASN A 8 8.85 2.53 2.62
CA ASN A 8 9.71 2.16 3.72
C ASN A 8 8.87 1.98 4.98
N ILE A 9 8.91 0.79 5.55
CA ILE A 9 8.20 0.47 6.78
C ILE A 9 9.17 -0.24 7.71
N GLN A 10 9.44 0.37 8.87
CA GLN A 10 10.32 -0.22 9.88
C GLN A 10 11.66 -0.66 9.30
N ASN A 11 12.29 0.25 8.55
CA ASN A 11 13.59 0.01 7.91
C ASN A 11 13.57 -1.08 6.84
N ARG A 12 12.40 -1.43 6.37
CA ARG A 12 12.26 -2.39 5.26
C ARG A 12 11.58 -1.69 4.10
N GLN A 13 12.07 -1.94 2.92
CA GLN A 13 11.40 -1.45 1.72
C GLN A 13 10.47 -2.53 1.20
N ILE A 14 9.22 -2.16 0.99
CA ILE A 14 8.26 -3.06 0.35
C ILE A 14 7.87 -2.48 -0.99
N LEU A 15 7.54 -3.34 -1.91
CA LEU A 15 7.11 -2.94 -3.24
C LEU A 15 5.58 -3.01 -3.30
N VAL A 16 4.97 -1.86 -3.50
CA VAL A 16 3.52 -1.80 -3.67
C VAL A 16 3.20 -1.36 -5.09
N PHE A 17 2.05 -1.76 -5.57
CA PHE A 17 1.57 -1.37 -6.89
C PHE A 17 0.45 -0.37 -6.73
N LEU A 18 0.50 0.69 -7.52
CA LEU A 18 -0.43 1.79 -7.44
C LEU A 18 -1.08 1.99 -8.80
N TYR A 19 -2.39 2.06 -8.82
CA TYR A 19 -3.11 2.34 -10.05
C TYR A 19 -4.40 3.08 -9.74
N LYS A 20 -4.96 3.69 -10.77
CA LYS A 20 -6.20 4.44 -10.62
C LYS A 20 -7.37 3.61 -11.13
N SER A 21 -8.40 3.48 -10.31
CA SER A 21 -9.68 2.94 -10.75
C SER A 21 -10.59 4.13 -11.08
N GLU A 22 -11.88 3.90 -11.24
CA GLU A 22 -12.78 4.97 -11.67
C GLU A 22 -12.74 6.19 -10.76
N LYS A 23 -12.81 5.99 -9.46
CA LYS A 23 -12.93 7.09 -8.50
C LYS A 23 -11.78 7.18 -7.53
N TYR A 24 -11.00 6.12 -7.41
CA TYR A 24 -10.01 6.02 -6.36
C TYR A 24 -8.67 5.58 -6.90
N PHE A 25 -7.63 5.90 -6.15
CA PHE A 25 -6.33 5.28 -6.35
C PHE A 25 -6.28 4.04 -5.48
N ILE A 26 -5.71 2.97 -6.03
CA ILE A 26 -5.61 1.68 -5.36
C ILE A 26 -4.14 1.38 -5.13
N ALA A 27 -3.81 1.00 -3.91
CA ALA A 27 -2.46 0.54 -3.58
C ALA A 27 -2.54 -0.91 -3.16
N GLU A 28 -1.69 -1.75 -3.73
CA GLU A 28 -1.70 -3.19 -3.46
C GLU A 28 -0.33 -3.68 -3.04
N TYR A 29 -0.32 -4.51 -2.03
CA TYR A 29 0.88 -5.24 -1.62
C TYR A 29 0.56 -6.73 -1.75
N PRO A 30 0.81 -7.32 -2.94
CA PRO A 30 0.39 -8.70 -3.21
C PRO A 30 1.02 -9.74 -2.30
N PHE A 31 2.22 -9.44 -1.81
CA PHE A 31 2.94 -10.38 -0.95
C PHE A 31 2.11 -10.79 0.27
N LEU A 32 1.33 -9.86 0.81
CA LEU A 32 0.47 -10.13 1.95
C LEU A 32 -1.02 -10.07 1.59
N ASP A 33 -1.32 -9.96 0.30
CA ASP A 33 -2.69 -9.87 -0.17
C ASP A 33 -3.46 -8.70 0.46
N ILE A 34 -2.80 -7.57 0.56
CA ILE A 34 -3.37 -6.35 1.13
C ILE A 34 -3.61 -5.36 0.01
N ALA A 35 -4.79 -4.74 0.02
CA ALA A 35 -5.12 -3.68 -0.91
C ALA A 35 -5.85 -2.57 -0.18
N THR A 36 -5.53 -1.33 -0.51
CA THR A 36 -6.19 -0.17 0.07
C THR A 36 -6.54 0.81 -1.03
N GLN A 37 -7.40 1.77 -0.70
CA GLN A 37 -7.76 2.80 -1.66
C GLN A 37 -7.69 4.17 -1.01
N GLY A 38 -7.61 5.20 -1.84
CA GLY A 38 -7.59 6.56 -1.38
C GLY A 38 -8.03 7.48 -2.51
N ARG A 39 -8.36 8.71 -2.17
CA ARG A 39 -8.76 9.70 -3.17
C ARG A 39 -7.57 10.28 -3.90
N THR A 40 -6.39 10.14 -3.34
CA THR A 40 -5.15 10.56 -3.97
C THR A 40 -4.16 9.42 -3.86
N GLU A 41 -3.07 9.50 -4.64
CA GLU A 41 -2.00 8.53 -4.55
C GLU A 41 -1.41 8.51 -3.14
N GLU A 42 -1.20 9.70 -2.59
CA GLU A 42 -0.63 9.82 -1.24
C GLU A 42 -1.51 9.17 -0.20
N GLU A 43 -2.82 9.35 -0.32
CA GLU A 43 -3.75 8.74 0.62
C GLU A 43 -3.74 7.23 0.52
N ALA A 44 -3.75 6.70 -0.71
CA ALA A 44 -3.70 5.25 -0.91
C ALA A 44 -2.42 4.66 -0.34
N LEU A 45 -1.29 5.35 -0.55
CA LEU A 45 0.00 4.89 -0.03
C LEU A 45 0.05 4.96 1.49
N ALA A 46 -0.49 6.02 2.08
CA ALA A 46 -0.56 6.12 3.53
C ALA A 46 -1.42 5.00 4.12
N ASN A 47 -2.52 4.70 3.46
CA ASN A 47 -3.42 3.64 3.93
C ASN A 47 -2.75 2.27 3.84
N ILE A 48 -2.01 1.98 2.77
CA ILE A 48 -1.37 0.69 2.65
C ILE A 48 -0.23 0.55 3.64
N ARG A 49 0.48 1.64 3.91
CA ARG A 49 1.53 1.63 4.92
C ARG A 49 0.96 1.25 6.27
N GLU A 50 -0.15 1.88 6.66
CA GLU A 50 -0.79 1.59 7.93
C GLU A 50 -1.26 0.14 7.99
N ALA A 51 -1.89 -0.34 6.92
CA ALA A 51 -2.38 -1.70 6.89
C ALA A 51 -1.26 -2.73 7.04
N VAL A 52 -0.14 -2.50 6.36
CA VAL A 52 1.02 -3.39 6.47
C VAL A 52 1.63 -3.33 7.86
N GLU A 53 1.73 -2.12 8.42
CA GLU A 53 2.26 -1.97 9.77
C GLU A 53 1.44 -2.72 10.80
N ILE A 54 0.12 -2.62 10.69
CA ILE A 54 -0.79 -3.33 11.58
C ILE A 54 -0.58 -4.84 11.43
N HIS A 55 -0.49 -5.31 10.21
CA HIS A 55 -0.26 -6.73 9.94
C HIS A 55 1.04 -7.21 10.58
N MET A 56 2.10 -6.41 10.46
CA MET A 56 3.39 -6.76 11.05
C MET A 56 3.32 -6.83 12.57
N LYS A 57 2.60 -5.89 13.18
CA LYS A 57 2.46 -5.88 14.64
C LYS A 57 1.68 -7.07 15.13
N LEU A 58 0.64 -7.47 14.42
CA LEU A 58 -0.17 -8.62 14.83
C LEU A 58 0.59 -9.94 14.72
N ARG A 59 1.56 -10.00 13.84
CA ARG A 59 2.34 -11.22 13.71
C ARG A 59 3.49 -11.30 14.71
N GLY A 60 3.71 -10.24 15.38
CA GLY A 60 4.69 -10.22 16.41
C GLY A 60 5.98 -9.72 16.12
#